data_85a9b5fa94caddb8eb025422a0237289
#
_entry.id   85a9b5fa94caddb8eb025422a0237289
#
_cell.length_a   1.000
_cell.length_b   1.000
_cell.length_c   1.000
_cell.angle_alpha   90.00
_cell.angle_beta   90.00
_cell.angle_gamma   90.00
#
_symmetry.space_group_name_H-M   'P 1'
#
loop_
_entity.id
_entity.type
_entity.pdbx_description
1 polymer ?
#
loop_
_entity_poly.entity_id
_entity_poly.type
_entity_poly.pdbx_seq_one_letter_code
_entity_poly.pdbx_strand_id
1 'polypeptide(L)'
;SRGLGDVYKRQVLTDNVEFPYLLLLISGGHSQLLIVEDLGKYSQLGTTLDDAVGEAFDKGAKFMGLGYPGGPALEKLAKKGDEDSFDLPKPLLGQNNCNFSFSGLKTALIRLSRTLEPVDNVTMQNMAASYQKAIVDCLIDRTKKSIDVAKKSRPDLLIKNLVASGGVAANKKIVNGLNNLAQENDCL
;
A
#
# COMPACT_ATOMS: atom_id res chain seq x y z
N SER A 1 5.39 -14.32 17.50
CA SER A 1 5.78 -13.47 16.33
C SER A 1 6.42 -14.37 15.30
N ARG A 2 5.72 -14.63 14.21
CA ARG A 2 6.31 -15.32 13.06
C ARG A 2 7.22 -14.30 12.39
N GLY A 3 8.54 -14.55 12.43
CA GLY A 3 9.53 -13.61 11.95
C GLY A 3 9.48 -13.42 10.41
N LEU A 4 10.07 -12.33 9.93
CA LEU A 4 10.25 -12.02 8.50
C LEU A 4 10.70 -13.24 7.67
N GLY A 5 11.51 -14.15 8.24
CA GLY A 5 11.95 -15.38 7.60
C GLY A 5 10.84 -16.32 7.13
N ASP A 6 9.66 -16.34 7.78
CA ASP A 6 8.53 -17.19 7.37
C ASP A 6 7.78 -16.60 6.16
N VAL A 7 7.75 -15.28 6.03
CA VAL A 7 7.17 -14.57 4.89
C VAL A 7 8.01 -14.83 3.64
N TYR A 8 9.35 -14.77 3.76
CA TYR A 8 10.29 -15.08 2.68
C TYR A 8 10.18 -16.52 2.18
N LYS A 9 10.09 -17.49 3.10
CA LYS A 9 9.97 -18.90 2.73
C LYS A 9 8.70 -19.21 1.94
N ARG A 10 7.59 -18.54 2.24
CA ARG A 10 6.33 -18.72 1.49
C ARG A 10 6.35 -18.08 0.11
N GLN A 11 7.09 -17.00 -0.08
CA GLN A 11 7.19 -16.31 -1.37
C GLN A 11 8.13 -16.99 -2.35
N VAL A 12 9.23 -17.55 -1.87
CA VAL A 12 10.18 -18.33 -2.71
C VAL A 12 9.56 -19.64 -3.21
N LEU A 13 8.43 -20.09 -2.61
CA LEU A 13 7.71 -21.30 -3.02
C LEU A 13 6.62 -21.04 -4.09
N THR A 14 6.35 -19.80 -4.47
CA THR A 14 5.41 -19.43 -5.51
C THR A 14 6.11 -18.68 -6.63
N ASP A 15 6.47 -19.45 -7.69
CA ASP A 15 6.82 -19.02 -9.03
C ASP A 15 7.99 -18.05 -9.25
N ASN A 16 9.11 -18.58 -9.74
CA ASN A 16 10.16 -17.96 -10.58
C ASN A 16 10.61 -16.49 -10.30
N VAL A 17 10.54 -16.02 -9.06
CA VAL A 17 11.12 -14.73 -8.71
C VAL A 17 12.62 -14.87 -8.51
N GLU A 18 13.39 -14.32 -9.43
CA GLU A 18 14.85 -14.32 -9.35
C GLU A 18 15.37 -13.20 -8.46
N PHE A 19 16.40 -13.48 -7.68
CA PHE A 19 17.14 -12.46 -6.94
C PHE A 19 18.04 -11.64 -7.89
N PRO A 20 18.29 -10.37 -7.61
CA PRO A 20 17.64 -9.55 -6.58
C PRO A 20 16.27 -9.02 -7.01
N TYR A 21 15.38 -8.74 -6.06
CA TYR A 21 14.09 -8.12 -6.31
C TYR A 21 13.72 -7.04 -5.27
N LEU A 22 12.81 -6.15 -5.65
CA LEU A 22 12.21 -5.19 -4.74
C LEU A 22 10.94 -5.79 -4.12
N LEU A 23 10.86 -5.80 -2.80
CA LEU A 23 9.71 -6.30 -2.05
C LEU A 23 8.92 -5.17 -1.40
N LEU A 24 7.63 -5.08 -1.73
CA LEU A 24 6.64 -4.33 -0.99
C LEU A 24 5.89 -5.28 -0.05
N LEU A 25 6.19 -5.23 1.24
CA LEU A 25 5.52 -6.02 2.27
C LEU A 25 4.40 -5.20 2.90
N ILE A 26 3.13 -5.57 2.64
CA ILE A 26 1.94 -4.84 3.09
C ILE A 26 0.93 -5.77 3.75
N SER A 27 0.72 -5.57 5.05
CA SER A 27 -0.18 -6.39 5.88
C SER A 27 -0.86 -5.55 6.96
N GLY A 28 -1.62 -6.19 7.85
CA GLY A 28 -2.20 -5.53 9.03
C GLY A 28 -1.17 -4.90 9.97
N GLY A 29 0.06 -5.42 10.01
CA GLY A 29 1.11 -4.94 10.91
C GLY A 29 2.39 -4.43 10.22
N HIS A 30 2.48 -4.54 8.89
CA HIS A 30 3.70 -4.16 8.17
C HIS A 30 3.38 -3.33 6.93
N SER A 31 4.20 -2.31 6.71
CA SER A 31 4.31 -1.57 5.46
C SER A 31 5.77 -1.24 5.26
N GLN A 32 6.47 -2.03 4.42
CA GLN A 32 7.91 -1.95 4.24
C GLN A 32 8.30 -2.11 2.77
N LEU A 33 9.38 -1.45 2.38
CA LEU A 33 10.05 -1.56 1.09
C LEU A 33 11.45 -2.08 1.31
N LEU A 34 11.79 -3.21 0.68
CA LEU A 34 13.04 -3.94 0.89
C LEU A 34 13.67 -4.29 -0.45
N ILE A 35 14.99 -4.16 -0.57
CA ILE A 35 15.77 -4.89 -1.58
C ILE A 35 16.07 -6.26 -1.01
N VAL A 36 15.73 -7.32 -1.72
CA VAL A 36 16.06 -8.69 -1.37
C VAL A 36 17.13 -9.19 -2.34
N GLU A 37 18.33 -9.36 -1.84
CA GLU A 37 19.49 -9.74 -2.64
C GLU A 37 19.66 -11.25 -2.74
N ASP A 38 19.30 -11.97 -1.69
CA ASP A 38 19.39 -13.42 -1.56
C ASP A 38 18.59 -13.89 -0.34
N LEU A 39 18.49 -15.19 -0.11
CA LEU A 39 17.86 -15.76 1.10
C LEU A 39 18.52 -15.20 2.37
N GLY A 40 17.71 -14.50 3.16
CA GLY A 40 18.20 -13.88 4.41
C GLY A 40 19.03 -12.64 4.23
N LYS A 41 19.32 -12.20 3.00
CA LYS A 41 20.08 -10.99 2.70
C LYS A 41 19.16 -9.92 2.10
N TYR A 42 18.83 -8.93 2.91
CA TYR A 42 17.93 -7.84 2.50
C TYR A 42 18.32 -6.51 3.14
N SER A 43 17.98 -5.41 2.47
CA SER A 43 18.15 -4.06 2.97
C SER A 43 16.84 -3.29 2.91
N GLN A 44 16.50 -2.58 4.00
CA GLN A 44 15.28 -1.80 4.09
C GLN A 44 15.47 -0.42 3.47
N LEU A 45 14.62 -0.07 2.52
CA LEU A 45 14.57 1.26 1.89
C LEU A 45 13.59 2.19 2.60
N GLY A 46 12.47 1.66 3.09
CA GLY A 46 11.44 2.42 3.77
C GLY A 46 10.53 1.55 4.62
N THR A 47 9.87 2.19 5.58
CA THR A 47 8.90 1.56 6.48
C THR A 47 7.80 2.55 6.85
N THR A 48 6.70 2.07 7.43
CA THR A 48 5.72 2.99 7.99
C THR A 48 6.28 3.70 9.22
N LEU A 49 5.99 5.00 9.34
CA LEU A 49 6.34 5.83 10.50
C LEU A 49 5.28 5.78 11.59
N ASP A 50 4.10 5.24 11.26
CA ASP A 50 2.94 5.20 12.15
C ASP A 50 2.10 3.93 11.88
N ASP A 51 0.86 4.06 11.43
CA ASP A 51 -0.01 2.92 11.14
C ASP A 51 0.52 2.11 9.94
N ALA A 52 0.37 0.79 9.99
CA ALA A 52 0.51 -0.03 8.80
C ALA A 52 -0.70 0.18 7.86
N VAL A 53 -0.50 -0.09 6.56
CA VAL A 53 -1.56 0.13 5.56
C VAL A 53 -2.82 -0.69 5.82
N GLY A 54 -2.68 -1.93 6.29
CA GLY A 54 -3.84 -2.76 6.65
C GLY A 54 -4.59 -2.19 7.85
N GLU A 55 -3.87 -1.66 8.83
CA GLU A 55 -4.46 -0.94 9.96
C GLU A 55 -5.21 0.32 9.50
N ALA A 56 -4.67 1.05 8.52
CA ALA A 56 -5.38 2.19 7.93
C ALA A 56 -6.69 1.77 7.28
N PHE A 57 -6.70 0.68 6.50
CA PHE A 57 -7.93 0.11 5.93
C PHE A 57 -8.94 -0.30 7.01
N ASP A 58 -8.49 -1.00 8.05
CA ASP A 58 -9.35 -1.45 9.14
C ASP A 58 -9.95 -0.27 9.94
N LYS A 59 -9.16 0.76 10.21
CA LYS A 59 -9.62 1.99 10.88
C LYS A 59 -10.65 2.75 10.04
N GLY A 60 -10.45 2.86 8.72
CA GLY A 60 -11.39 3.48 7.80
C GLY A 60 -12.70 2.69 7.71
N ALA A 61 -12.61 1.38 7.53
CA ALA A 61 -13.75 0.48 7.48
C ALA A 61 -14.56 0.51 8.79
N LYS A 62 -13.90 0.45 9.93
CA LYS A 62 -14.54 0.55 11.25
C LYS A 62 -15.29 1.88 11.42
N PHE A 63 -14.70 2.99 10.98
CA PHE A 63 -15.36 4.30 11.02
C PHE A 63 -16.64 4.33 10.17
N MET A 64 -16.60 3.71 8.98
CA MET A 64 -17.75 3.61 8.08
C MET A 64 -18.78 2.55 8.50
N GLY A 65 -18.63 1.90 9.65
CA GLY A 65 -19.53 0.85 10.13
C GLY A 65 -19.45 -0.46 9.34
N LEU A 66 -18.34 -0.68 8.61
CA LEU A 66 -18.11 -1.89 7.84
C LEU A 66 -17.56 -3.00 8.73
N GLY A 67 -17.81 -4.26 8.33
CA GLY A 67 -17.34 -5.44 9.06
C GLY A 67 -15.81 -5.64 9.00
N TYR A 68 -15.36 -6.70 9.67
CA TYR A 68 -13.97 -7.16 9.66
C TYR A 68 -13.83 -8.44 8.80
N PRO A 69 -12.76 -8.60 8.01
CA PRO A 69 -11.61 -7.69 7.82
C PRO A 69 -11.99 -6.44 7.02
N GLY A 70 -11.47 -5.28 7.47
CA GLY A 70 -11.86 -3.97 6.96
C GLY A 70 -11.44 -3.72 5.51
N GLY A 71 -10.26 -4.19 5.09
CA GLY A 71 -9.75 -4.02 3.73
C GLY A 71 -10.71 -4.51 2.65
N PRO A 72 -11.12 -5.79 2.65
CA PRO A 72 -12.09 -6.31 1.68
C PRO A 72 -13.46 -5.63 1.73
N ALA A 73 -13.94 -5.28 2.93
CA ALA A 73 -15.22 -4.62 3.10
C ALA A 73 -15.20 -3.19 2.51
N LEU A 74 -14.13 -2.44 2.77
CA LEU A 74 -13.92 -1.11 2.22
C LEU A 74 -13.74 -1.16 0.70
N GLU A 75 -12.94 -2.10 0.17
CA GLU A 75 -12.79 -2.29 -1.28
C GLU A 75 -14.13 -2.58 -1.97
N LYS A 76 -14.98 -3.41 -1.36
CA LYS A 76 -16.30 -3.71 -1.91
C LYS A 76 -17.21 -2.48 -1.97
N LEU A 77 -17.15 -1.62 -0.95
CA LEU A 77 -17.91 -0.37 -0.92
C LEU A 77 -17.35 0.64 -1.92
N ALA A 78 -16.04 0.82 -1.96
CA ALA A 78 -15.31 1.74 -2.84
C ALA A 78 -15.57 1.49 -4.33
N LYS A 79 -15.80 0.23 -4.74
CA LYS A 79 -16.16 -0.12 -6.14
C LYS A 79 -17.43 0.52 -6.66
N LYS A 80 -18.31 1.01 -5.77
CA LYS A 80 -19.57 1.62 -6.12
C LYS A 80 -19.52 3.14 -6.11
N GLY A 81 -18.45 3.73 -5.62
CA GLY A 81 -18.27 5.16 -5.47
C GLY A 81 -17.32 5.75 -6.52
N ASP A 82 -17.38 7.06 -6.61
CA ASP A 82 -16.44 7.87 -7.38
C ASP A 82 -15.23 8.24 -6.49
N GLU A 83 -14.05 7.86 -6.94
CA GLU A 83 -12.79 8.05 -6.21
C GLU A 83 -12.25 9.47 -6.24
N ASP A 84 -12.75 10.30 -7.15
CA ASP A 84 -12.35 11.70 -7.32
C ASP A 84 -13.33 12.67 -6.62
N SER A 85 -14.36 12.14 -5.96
CA SER A 85 -15.36 12.96 -5.25
C SER A 85 -14.80 13.76 -4.09
N PHE A 86 -13.76 13.27 -3.41
CA PHE A 86 -13.17 13.94 -2.24
C PHE A 86 -11.65 13.90 -2.28
N ASP A 87 -11.03 15.06 -2.09
CA ASP A 87 -9.58 15.17 -1.95
C ASP A 87 -9.16 14.91 -0.49
N LEU A 88 -8.64 13.70 -0.25
CA LEU A 88 -8.08 13.32 1.03
C LEU A 88 -6.57 13.48 1.03
N PRO A 89 -5.96 13.82 2.18
CA PRO A 89 -4.51 13.99 2.26
C PRO A 89 -3.77 12.72 1.86
N LYS A 90 -2.63 12.90 1.22
CA LYS A 90 -1.71 11.83 0.83
C LYS A 90 -0.39 12.05 1.55
N PRO A 91 -0.24 11.53 2.78
CA PRO A 91 0.96 11.78 3.58
C PRO A 91 2.23 11.34 2.88
N LEU A 92 3.27 12.14 2.99
CA LEU A 92 4.61 11.93 2.41
C LEU A 92 4.67 11.89 0.88
N LEU A 93 3.56 12.13 0.16
CA LEU A 93 3.56 12.16 -1.30
C LEU A 93 4.62 13.13 -1.83
N GLY A 94 5.43 12.70 -2.80
CA GLY A 94 6.48 13.52 -3.42
C GLY A 94 7.74 13.72 -2.58
N GLN A 95 7.82 13.21 -1.34
CA GLN A 95 9.03 13.35 -0.52
C GLN A 95 10.19 12.46 -0.98
N ASN A 96 11.43 12.86 -0.62
CA ASN A 96 12.65 12.16 -1.06
C ASN A 96 13.03 10.93 -0.22
N ASN A 97 12.10 10.35 0.55
CA ASN A 97 12.28 9.10 1.28
C ASN A 97 11.29 8.05 0.81
N CYS A 98 11.46 6.79 1.22
CA CYS A 98 10.59 5.67 0.87
C CYS A 98 9.63 5.27 2.02
N ASN A 99 9.50 6.11 3.06
CA ASN A 99 8.66 5.81 4.21
C ASN A 99 7.19 6.04 3.91
N PHE A 100 6.33 5.33 4.64
CA PHE A 100 4.88 5.48 4.61
C PHE A 100 4.38 6.21 5.86
N SER A 101 3.20 6.83 5.74
CA SER A 101 2.43 7.34 6.88
C SER A 101 0.95 7.27 6.52
N PHE A 102 0.14 6.74 7.42
CA PHE A 102 -1.30 6.55 7.21
C PHE A 102 -2.17 7.05 8.36
N SER A 103 -1.61 7.35 9.54
CA SER A 103 -2.38 7.71 10.74
C SER A 103 -3.29 8.94 10.58
N GLY A 104 -2.88 9.90 9.74
CA GLY A 104 -3.65 11.10 9.44
C GLY A 104 -4.92 10.87 8.61
N LEU A 105 -4.96 9.80 7.83
CA LEU A 105 -6.06 9.51 6.88
C LEU A 105 -7.39 9.27 7.59
N LYS A 106 -7.41 8.50 8.69
CA LYS A 106 -8.62 8.30 9.49
C LYS A 106 -9.19 9.63 10.01
N THR A 107 -8.33 10.50 10.52
CA THR A 107 -8.75 11.79 11.06
C THR A 107 -9.32 12.68 9.96
N ALA A 108 -8.71 12.68 8.77
CA ALA A 108 -9.23 13.40 7.61
C ALA A 108 -10.60 12.87 7.17
N LEU A 109 -10.79 11.55 7.16
CA LEU A 109 -12.07 10.92 6.84
C LEU A 109 -13.17 11.31 7.82
N ILE A 110 -12.88 11.33 9.14
CA ILE A 110 -13.82 11.77 10.19
C ILE A 110 -14.18 13.24 10.00
N ARG A 111 -13.20 14.10 9.70
CA ARG A 111 -13.49 15.53 9.45
C ARG A 111 -14.38 15.72 8.24
N LEU A 112 -14.07 15.02 7.14
CA LEU A 112 -14.87 15.05 5.94
C LEU A 112 -16.32 14.64 6.22
N SER A 113 -16.54 13.51 6.91
CA SER A 113 -17.91 13.05 7.19
C SER A 113 -18.76 14.07 7.94
N ARG A 114 -18.15 14.80 8.89
CA ARG A 114 -18.85 15.85 9.66
C ARG A 114 -19.27 17.05 8.80
N THR A 115 -18.55 17.32 7.71
CA THR A 115 -18.95 18.40 6.77
C THR A 115 -20.04 17.98 5.80
N LEU A 116 -20.31 16.66 5.70
CA LEU A 116 -21.26 16.07 4.75
C LEU A 116 -22.53 15.55 5.42
N GLU A 117 -22.71 15.76 6.73
CA GLU A 117 -23.88 15.27 7.45
C GLU A 117 -25.18 15.91 6.95
N PRO A 118 -26.25 15.10 6.73
CA PRO A 118 -26.30 13.65 6.87
C PRO A 118 -25.61 12.89 5.73
N VAL A 119 -24.83 11.85 6.05
CA VAL A 119 -24.12 11.02 5.06
C VAL A 119 -25.07 9.96 4.52
N ASP A 120 -25.42 10.05 3.25
CA ASP A 120 -26.20 9.03 2.55
C ASP A 120 -25.35 7.89 2.00
N ASN A 121 -25.98 6.88 1.39
CA ASN A 121 -25.28 5.70 0.87
C ASN A 121 -24.32 6.04 -0.29
N VAL A 122 -24.66 6.99 -1.14
CA VAL A 122 -23.80 7.39 -2.29
C VAL A 122 -22.58 8.14 -1.77
N THR A 123 -22.79 9.06 -0.85
CA THR A 123 -21.70 9.79 -0.18
C THR A 123 -20.75 8.83 0.54
N MET A 124 -21.28 7.82 1.23
CA MET A 124 -20.47 6.80 1.91
C MET A 124 -19.64 5.98 0.90
N GLN A 125 -20.19 5.62 -0.26
CA GLN A 125 -19.47 4.93 -1.33
C GLN A 125 -18.35 5.78 -1.89
N ASN A 126 -18.59 7.06 -2.15
CA ASN A 126 -17.61 8.02 -2.63
C ASN A 126 -16.50 8.25 -1.59
N MET A 127 -16.86 8.39 -0.31
CA MET A 127 -15.86 8.48 0.78
C MET A 127 -14.95 7.24 0.83
N ALA A 128 -15.51 6.03 0.68
CA ALA A 128 -14.73 4.81 0.64
C ALA A 128 -13.80 4.74 -0.57
N ALA A 129 -14.28 5.18 -1.75
CA ALA A 129 -13.52 5.20 -2.98
C ALA A 129 -12.36 6.20 -2.90
N SER A 130 -12.61 7.43 -2.46
CA SER A 130 -11.58 8.47 -2.28
C SER A 130 -10.56 8.09 -1.19
N TYR A 131 -11.02 7.45 -0.09
CA TYR A 131 -10.14 6.97 0.96
C TYR A 131 -9.19 5.86 0.46
N GLN A 132 -9.73 4.87 -0.26
CA GLN A 132 -8.92 3.84 -0.90
C GLN A 132 -7.92 4.43 -1.89
N LYS A 133 -8.37 5.39 -2.72
CA LYS A 133 -7.47 6.10 -3.67
C LYS A 133 -6.31 6.75 -2.95
N ALA A 134 -6.55 7.50 -1.88
CA ALA A 134 -5.49 8.18 -1.13
C ALA A 134 -4.44 7.18 -0.59
N ILE A 135 -4.89 6.02 -0.06
CA ILE A 135 -3.97 4.96 0.40
C ILE A 135 -3.16 4.40 -0.78
N VAL A 136 -3.82 4.09 -1.90
CA VAL A 136 -3.16 3.51 -3.08
C VAL A 136 -2.14 4.49 -3.68
N ASP A 137 -2.50 5.77 -3.81
CA ASP A 137 -1.61 6.81 -4.33
C ASP A 137 -0.34 6.92 -3.47
N CYS A 138 -0.46 6.87 -2.13
CA CYS A 138 0.70 6.84 -1.23
C CYS A 138 1.57 5.60 -1.45
N LEU A 139 0.97 4.40 -1.58
CA LEU A 139 1.70 3.17 -1.82
C LEU A 139 2.48 3.20 -3.13
N ILE A 140 1.82 3.61 -4.21
CA ILE A 140 2.41 3.66 -5.56
C ILE A 140 3.54 4.69 -5.61
N ASP A 141 3.33 5.88 -5.08
CA ASP A 141 4.35 6.93 -5.03
C ASP A 141 5.61 6.50 -4.26
N ARG A 142 5.44 5.90 -3.07
CA ARG A 142 6.57 5.42 -2.27
C ARG A 142 7.28 4.24 -2.92
N THR A 143 6.53 3.34 -3.57
CA THR A 143 7.11 2.22 -4.32
C THR A 143 7.90 2.73 -5.53
N LYS A 144 7.37 3.68 -6.29
CA LYS A 144 8.11 4.35 -7.38
C LYS A 144 9.41 4.97 -6.88
N LYS A 145 9.33 5.71 -5.76
CA LYS A 145 10.52 6.30 -5.14
C LYS A 145 11.56 5.26 -4.72
N SER A 146 11.11 4.10 -4.23
CA SER A 146 12.02 3.02 -3.85
C SER A 146 12.74 2.39 -5.04
N ILE A 147 12.09 2.30 -6.21
CA ILE A 147 12.75 1.88 -7.46
C ILE A 147 13.87 2.85 -7.83
N ASP A 148 13.60 4.16 -7.78
CA ASP A 148 14.59 5.19 -8.07
C ASP A 148 15.77 5.17 -7.10
N VAL A 149 15.47 5.00 -5.81
CA VAL A 149 16.51 4.90 -4.76
C VAL A 149 17.34 3.64 -4.94
N ALA A 150 16.71 2.51 -5.21
CA ALA A 150 17.40 1.24 -5.45
C ALA A 150 18.34 1.33 -6.65
N LYS A 151 17.86 1.85 -7.79
CA LYS A 151 18.68 2.06 -9.00
C LYS A 151 19.90 2.96 -8.76
N LYS A 152 19.75 3.99 -7.90
CA LYS A 152 20.83 4.94 -7.59
C LYS A 152 21.82 4.43 -6.53
N SER A 153 21.30 3.80 -5.47
CA SER A 153 22.13 3.35 -4.34
C SER A 153 22.83 2.01 -4.60
N ARG A 154 22.24 1.20 -5.47
CA ARG A 154 22.73 -0.14 -5.81
C ARG A 154 22.75 -0.37 -7.32
N PRO A 155 23.54 0.43 -8.06
CA PRO A 155 23.66 0.28 -9.52
C PRO A 155 24.30 -1.05 -9.93
N ASP A 156 24.95 -1.74 -8.99
CA ASP A 156 25.48 -3.09 -9.10
C ASP A 156 24.41 -4.18 -9.16
N LEU A 157 23.18 -3.88 -8.69
CA LEU A 157 22.08 -4.84 -8.66
C LEU A 157 21.11 -4.59 -9.83
N LEU A 158 20.96 -5.61 -10.67
CA LEU A 158 19.94 -5.60 -11.72
C LEU A 158 18.58 -6.08 -11.13
N ILE A 159 17.83 -5.16 -10.54
CA ILE A 159 16.51 -5.46 -9.98
C ILE A 159 15.47 -5.46 -11.11
N LYS A 160 15.00 -6.63 -11.48
CA LYS A 160 14.00 -6.83 -12.56
C LYS A 160 12.59 -7.06 -12.04
N ASN A 161 12.45 -7.50 -10.79
CA ASN A 161 11.16 -7.92 -10.25
C ASN A 161 10.68 -6.99 -9.13
N LEU A 162 9.40 -6.63 -9.18
CA LEU A 162 8.67 -5.99 -8.10
C LEU A 162 7.69 -7.00 -7.49
N VAL A 163 7.90 -7.38 -6.25
CA VAL A 163 7.08 -8.36 -5.53
C VAL A 163 6.25 -7.66 -4.47
N ALA A 164 4.94 -7.88 -4.46
CA ALA A 164 4.06 -7.44 -3.40
C ALA A 164 3.58 -8.62 -2.55
N SER A 165 3.65 -8.50 -1.22
CA SER A 165 3.28 -9.56 -0.30
C SER A 165 2.53 -9.06 0.92
N GLY A 166 1.75 -9.96 1.51
CA GLY A 166 0.89 -9.71 2.67
C GLY A 166 -0.58 -9.58 2.27
N GLY A 167 -1.47 -9.61 3.26
CA GLY A 167 -2.92 -9.66 3.01
C GLY A 167 -3.48 -8.47 2.23
N VAL A 168 -2.87 -7.30 2.36
CA VAL A 168 -3.31 -6.08 1.67
C VAL A 168 -2.93 -6.10 0.18
N ALA A 169 -1.91 -6.87 -0.21
CA ALA A 169 -1.51 -7.05 -1.61
C ALA A 169 -2.60 -7.72 -2.47
N ALA A 170 -3.63 -8.31 -1.87
CA ALA A 170 -4.78 -8.85 -2.59
C ALA A 170 -5.78 -7.78 -3.09
N ASN A 171 -5.67 -6.52 -2.63
CA ASN A 171 -6.54 -5.43 -3.07
C ASN A 171 -6.32 -5.14 -4.56
N LYS A 172 -7.39 -5.22 -5.37
CA LYS A 172 -7.31 -5.12 -6.83
C LYS A 172 -6.78 -3.77 -7.32
N LYS A 173 -7.10 -2.68 -6.62
CA LYS A 173 -6.63 -1.36 -7.00
C LYS A 173 -5.13 -1.20 -6.76
N ILE A 174 -4.62 -1.77 -5.67
CA ILE A 174 -3.18 -1.85 -5.38
C ILE A 174 -2.49 -2.69 -6.46
N VAL A 175 -3.01 -3.89 -6.75
CA VAL A 175 -2.45 -4.77 -7.80
C VAL A 175 -2.36 -4.05 -9.14
N ASN A 176 -3.44 -3.40 -9.57
CA ASN A 176 -3.45 -2.66 -10.84
C ASN A 176 -2.43 -1.51 -10.85
N GLY A 177 -2.35 -0.74 -9.77
CA GLY A 177 -1.38 0.35 -9.65
C GLY A 177 0.07 -0.14 -9.68
N LEU A 178 0.37 -1.26 -9.00
CA LEU A 178 1.70 -1.86 -9.00
C LEU A 178 2.07 -2.45 -10.36
N ASN A 179 1.13 -3.09 -11.08
CA ASN A 179 1.35 -3.60 -12.42
C ASN A 179 1.68 -2.47 -13.41
N ASN A 180 0.94 -1.36 -13.36
CA ASN A 180 1.24 -0.20 -14.19
C ASN A 180 2.63 0.36 -13.87
N LEU A 181 2.95 0.51 -12.58
CA LEU A 181 4.26 0.98 -12.15
C LEU A 181 5.40 0.08 -12.61
N ALA A 182 5.21 -1.24 -12.53
CA ALA A 182 6.19 -2.23 -12.98
C ALA A 182 6.44 -2.12 -14.48
N GLN A 183 5.38 -1.99 -15.30
CA GLN A 183 5.48 -1.78 -16.74
C GLN A 183 6.22 -0.48 -17.11
N GLU A 184 5.92 0.63 -16.41
CA GLU A 184 6.58 1.93 -16.63
C GLU A 184 8.09 1.92 -16.29
N ASN A 185 8.55 0.97 -15.48
CA ASN A 185 9.92 0.92 -14.98
C ASN A 185 10.72 -0.30 -15.49
N ASP A 186 10.20 -1.03 -16.48
CA ASP A 186 10.78 -2.27 -17.01
C ASP A 186 11.02 -3.34 -15.92
N CYS A 187 10.14 -3.38 -14.90
CA CYS A 187 10.11 -4.41 -13.88
C CYS A 187 8.98 -5.41 -14.18
N LEU A 188 9.18 -6.68 -13.81
CA LEU A 188 8.17 -7.74 -13.93
C LEU A 188 7.48 -8.00 -12.58
#